data_1918646659c2ad5615bd2a4be4b68f13
#
_entry.id   1918646659c2ad5615bd2a4be4b68f13
#
_cell.length_a   1.000
_cell.length_b   1.000
_cell.length_c   1.000
_cell.angle_alpha   90.00
_cell.angle_beta   90.00
_cell.angle_gamma   90.00
#
_symmetry.space_group_name_H-M   'P 1'
#
loop_
_entity.id
_entity.type
_entity.pdbx_description
1 polymer ?
#
loop_
_entity_poly.entity_id
_entity_poly.type
_entity_poly.pdbx_seq_one_letter_code
_entity_poly.pdbx_strand_id
1 'polypeptide(L)'
;VEGIIKQNEATSLNRSDGLGKSLIMIGKTIHRDDNHLTDDYLGCDVECYVQIPKGDSIGTIVYVQENNQNKTLTITDEDVISVDDNKVRYYDEKDKERNINMSVTYDMIYNGKAVDHISGTKLERLPSLDNADIKFIDNNGDGKYEVAIVTEYITRVVYSVNAEEEKISFKFDEQPLNLIDSYYSFFKDGKRTELDEINPG
;
A
#
# COMPACT_ATOMS: atom_id res chain seq x y z
N VAL A 1 -9.47 -13.96 13.50
CA VAL A 1 -9.22 -14.28 12.07
C VAL A 1 -7.73 -14.09 11.82
N GLU A 2 -7.15 -15.02 11.07
CA GLU A 2 -5.73 -14.99 10.72
C GLU A 2 -5.58 -15.16 9.21
N GLY A 3 -4.58 -14.50 8.63
CA GLY A 3 -4.22 -14.64 7.21
C GLY A 3 -3.69 -13.37 6.58
N ILE A 4 -3.23 -13.50 5.33
CA ILE A 4 -2.71 -12.37 4.56
C ILE A 4 -3.86 -11.43 4.18
N ILE A 5 -3.65 -10.13 4.37
CA ILE A 5 -4.54 -9.09 3.84
C ILE A 5 -4.34 -9.01 2.33
N LYS A 6 -5.28 -9.55 1.58
CA LYS A 6 -5.18 -9.68 0.11
C LYS A 6 -5.83 -8.57 -0.65
N GLN A 7 -6.76 -7.87 -0.05
CA GLN A 7 -7.58 -6.86 -0.70
C GLN A 7 -8.09 -5.88 0.33
N ASN A 8 -8.07 -4.62 0.01
CA ASN A 8 -8.68 -3.54 0.80
C ASN A 8 -9.72 -2.78 -0.02
N GLU A 9 -10.17 -1.64 0.46
CA GLU A 9 -11.17 -0.83 -0.23
C GLU A 9 -10.72 -0.38 -1.63
N ALA A 10 -9.43 -0.13 -1.85
CA ALA A 10 -8.89 0.49 -3.05
C ALA A 10 -8.21 -0.50 -4.01
N THR A 11 -7.57 -1.56 -3.49
CA THR A 11 -6.70 -2.42 -4.29
C THR A 11 -6.71 -3.88 -3.84
N SER A 12 -6.17 -4.74 -4.69
CA SER A 12 -6.09 -6.18 -4.46
C SER A 12 -4.78 -6.75 -4.99
N LEU A 13 -4.15 -7.65 -4.24
CA LEU A 13 -3.00 -8.43 -4.70
C LEU A 13 -3.37 -9.33 -5.90
N ASN A 14 -4.63 -9.76 -5.98
CA ASN A 14 -5.12 -10.66 -7.02
C ASN A 14 -5.56 -9.96 -8.31
N ARG A 15 -5.22 -8.66 -8.49
CA ARG A 15 -5.58 -7.86 -9.69
C ARG A 15 -7.07 -7.66 -9.92
N SER A 16 -7.90 -7.92 -8.94
CA SER A 16 -9.29 -7.47 -8.94
C SER A 16 -9.36 -6.02 -8.45
N ASP A 17 -10.51 -5.39 -8.66
CA ASP A 17 -10.77 -4.09 -8.07
C ASP A 17 -10.79 -4.17 -6.53
N GLY A 18 -10.72 -3.02 -5.87
CA GLY A 18 -10.93 -2.94 -4.42
C GLY A 18 -12.33 -3.42 -4.02
N LEU A 19 -12.51 -3.72 -2.73
CA LEU A 19 -13.76 -4.24 -2.19
C LEU A 19 -14.84 -3.17 -1.99
N GLY A 20 -14.47 -1.89 -2.04
CA GLY A 20 -15.33 -0.78 -1.64
C GLY A 20 -15.08 -0.33 -0.20
N LYS A 21 -15.71 0.78 0.14
CA LYS A 21 -15.44 1.54 1.37
C LYS A 21 -15.47 0.66 2.62
N SER A 22 -14.42 0.80 3.44
CA SER A 22 -14.26 0.11 4.73
C SER A 22 -14.33 -1.42 4.66
N LEU A 23 -14.09 -2.03 3.50
CA LEU A 23 -14.05 -3.48 3.38
C LEU A 23 -12.62 -3.98 3.16
N ILE A 24 -12.32 -5.12 3.79
CA ILE A 24 -11.01 -5.76 3.70
C ILE A 24 -11.17 -7.28 3.61
N MET A 25 -10.28 -7.92 2.87
CA MET A 25 -10.19 -9.38 2.78
C MET A 25 -8.95 -9.88 3.51
N ILE A 26 -9.18 -10.71 4.53
CA ILE A 26 -8.14 -11.42 5.26
C ILE A 26 -8.25 -12.91 4.90
N GLY A 27 -7.20 -13.45 4.29
CA GLY A 27 -7.22 -14.80 3.77
C GLY A 27 -8.31 -15.01 2.70
N LYS A 28 -9.48 -15.51 3.10
CA LYS A 28 -10.63 -15.77 2.22
C LYS A 28 -11.93 -15.12 2.71
N THR A 29 -11.88 -14.35 3.79
CA THR A 29 -13.04 -13.77 4.44
C THR A 29 -13.03 -12.25 4.38
N ILE A 30 -14.20 -11.65 4.15
CA ILE A 30 -14.37 -10.20 4.10
C ILE A 30 -14.83 -9.71 5.46
N HIS A 31 -14.24 -8.60 5.90
CA HIS A 31 -14.53 -7.93 7.15
C HIS A 31 -14.67 -6.43 6.92
N ARG A 32 -15.22 -5.71 7.91
CA ARG A 32 -15.24 -4.25 7.94
C ARG A 32 -14.03 -3.74 8.72
N ASP A 33 -13.43 -2.70 8.20
CA ASP A 33 -12.38 -1.93 8.87
C ASP A 33 -12.76 -0.46 8.95
N ASP A 34 -13.83 -0.18 9.68
CA ASP A 34 -14.38 1.19 9.82
C ASP A 34 -13.41 2.15 10.54
N ASN A 35 -12.44 1.62 11.24
CA ASN A 35 -11.42 2.39 11.98
C ASN A 35 -10.06 2.45 11.28
N HIS A 36 -9.95 1.90 10.05
CA HIS A 36 -8.72 1.88 9.26
C HIS A 36 -7.51 1.29 10.00
N LEU A 37 -7.75 0.27 10.82
CA LEU A 37 -6.70 -0.39 11.60
C LEU A 37 -5.72 -1.17 10.74
N THR A 38 -6.11 -1.49 9.51
CA THR A 38 -5.34 -2.37 8.62
C THR A 38 -4.69 -1.64 7.43
N ASP A 39 -4.77 -0.31 7.36
CA ASP A 39 -4.28 0.49 6.23
C ASP A 39 -2.82 0.17 5.86
N ASP A 40 -1.94 -0.04 6.85
CA ASP A 40 -0.52 -0.31 6.65
C ASP A 40 -0.18 -1.79 6.43
N TYR A 41 -1.17 -2.70 6.52
CA TYR A 41 -0.93 -4.15 6.53
C TYR A 41 -1.29 -4.86 5.23
N LEU A 42 -1.61 -4.16 4.16
CA LEU A 42 -1.85 -4.81 2.87
C LEU A 42 -0.65 -5.67 2.47
N GLY A 43 -0.90 -6.94 2.15
CA GLY A 43 0.14 -7.92 1.82
C GLY A 43 0.77 -8.61 3.03
N CYS A 44 0.53 -8.15 4.25
CA CYS A 44 1.05 -8.77 5.48
C CYS A 44 0.13 -9.89 5.96
N ASP A 45 0.73 -10.91 6.55
CA ASP A 45 0.01 -11.92 7.34
C ASP A 45 -0.29 -11.35 8.73
N VAL A 46 -1.56 -11.36 9.14
CA VAL A 46 -2.03 -10.72 10.36
C VAL A 46 -2.95 -11.62 11.16
N GLU A 47 -2.99 -11.37 12.46
CA GLU A 47 -4.04 -11.85 13.36
C GLU A 47 -4.96 -10.70 13.72
N CYS A 48 -6.28 -10.88 13.51
CA CYS A 48 -7.28 -9.86 13.79
C CYS A 48 -8.35 -10.36 14.75
N TYR A 49 -8.76 -9.51 15.67
CA TYR A 49 -9.97 -9.72 16.46
C TYR A 49 -11.14 -9.04 15.74
N VAL A 50 -12.19 -9.81 15.54
CA VAL A 50 -13.37 -9.39 14.78
C VAL A 50 -14.60 -9.49 15.66
N GLN A 51 -15.33 -8.40 15.80
CA GLN A 51 -16.62 -8.36 16.47
C GLN A 51 -17.73 -8.58 15.45
N ILE A 52 -18.52 -9.63 15.64
CA ILE A 52 -19.67 -9.94 14.79
C ILE A 52 -20.96 -9.59 15.55
N PRO A 53 -21.69 -8.52 15.17
CA PRO A 53 -22.98 -8.20 15.76
C PRO A 53 -23.99 -9.31 15.49
N LYS A 54 -24.94 -9.47 16.42
CA LYS A 54 -25.99 -10.48 16.30
C LYS A 54 -26.85 -10.22 15.05
N GLY A 55 -26.84 -11.17 14.11
CA GLY A 55 -27.60 -11.07 12.86
C GLY A 55 -26.79 -10.59 11.66
N ASP A 56 -25.54 -10.15 11.86
CA ASP A 56 -24.63 -9.78 10.77
C ASP A 56 -23.82 -10.99 10.28
N SER A 57 -23.51 -10.99 8.99
CA SER A 57 -22.63 -11.97 8.35
C SER A 57 -21.18 -11.46 8.22
N ILE A 58 -20.97 -10.16 8.33
CA ILE A 58 -19.67 -9.49 8.20
C ILE A 58 -19.34 -8.85 9.55
N GLY A 59 -18.21 -9.24 10.13
CA GLY A 59 -17.74 -8.66 11.37
C GLY A 59 -16.83 -7.45 11.15
N THR A 60 -16.73 -6.60 12.16
CA THR A 60 -15.87 -5.42 12.18
C THR A 60 -14.57 -5.74 12.91
N ILE A 61 -13.43 -5.36 12.33
CA ILE A 61 -12.11 -5.49 12.93
C ILE A 61 -12.02 -4.48 14.09
N VAL A 62 -11.65 -4.98 15.26
CA VAL A 62 -11.46 -4.17 16.46
C VAL A 62 -10.02 -4.15 16.95
N TYR A 63 -9.19 -5.04 16.43
CA TYR A 63 -7.76 -5.11 16.72
C TYR A 63 -7.04 -5.85 15.60
N VAL A 64 -5.84 -5.42 15.26
CA VAL A 64 -4.94 -6.08 14.32
C VAL A 64 -3.55 -6.22 14.93
N GLN A 65 -2.92 -7.33 14.65
CA GLN A 65 -1.54 -7.61 15.03
C GLN A 65 -0.86 -8.32 13.86
N GLU A 66 0.33 -7.86 13.53
CA GLU A 66 1.18 -8.51 12.53
C GLU A 66 1.68 -9.87 13.05
N ASN A 67 1.73 -10.87 12.18
CA ASN A 67 2.29 -12.19 12.51
C ASN A 67 3.79 -12.05 12.81
N ASN A 68 4.27 -12.71 13.86
CA ASN A 68 5.66 -12.66 14.31
C ASN A 68 6.68 -13.20 13.30
N GLN A 69 6.24 -13.94 12.28
CA GLN A 69 7.12 -14.45 11.21
C GLN A 69 7.36 -13.45 10.11
N ASN A 70 6.51 -12.43 10.00
CA ASN A 70 6.67 -11.40 8.98
C ASN A 70 7.98 -10.66 9.15
N LYS A 71 8.59 -10.37 8.02
CA LYS A 71 9.70 -9.42 7.92
C LYS A 71 9.35 -8.40 6.87
N THR A 72 9.27 -7.17 7.29
CA THR A 72 9.02 -6.04 6.41
C THR A 72 10.29 -5.21 6.27
N LEU A 73 10.63 -4.83 5.05
CA LEU A 73 11.73 -3.95 4.74
C LEU A 73 11.22 -2.85 3.81
N THR A 74 11.41 -1.59 4.19
CA THR A 74 11.14 -0.44 3.33
C THR A 74 12.47 0.23 2.97
N ILE A 75 12.66 0.50 1.69
CA ILE A 75 13.78 1.26 1.15
C ILE A 75 13.23 2.36 0.24
N THR A 76 14.05 3.36 -0.07
CA THR A 76 13.71 4.37 -1.07
C THR A 76 14.27 4.00 -2.44
N ASP A 77 13.80 4.65 -3.49
CA ASP A 77 14.37 4.47 -4.83
C ASP A 77 15.86 4.84 -4.89
N GLU A 78 16.29 5.85 -4.10
CA GLU A 78 17.69 6.28 -4.01
C GLU A 78 18.62 5.17 -3.47
N ASP A 79 18.08 4.26 -2.65
CA ASP A 79 18.85 3.15 -2.09
C ASP A 79 19.07 2.02 -3.11
N VAL A 80 18.28 1.96 -4.19
CA VAL A 80 18.33 0.86 -5.16
C VAL A 80 19.56 0.97 -6.05
N ILE A 81 20.42 -0.05 -6.03
CA ILE A 81 21.62 -0.13 -6.87
C ILE A 81 21.28 -0.77 -8.21
N SER A 82 20.66 -1.92 -8.18
CA SER A 82 20.33 -2.70 -9.39
C SER A 82 19.30 -3.77 -9.09
N VAL A 83 18.63 -4.20 -10.14
CA VAL A 83 17.73 -5.35 -10.12
C VAL A 83 18.22 -6.39 -11.12
N ASP A 84 18.28 -7.64 -10.72
CA ASP A 84 18.69 -8.78 -11.52
C ASP A 84 17.74 -9.94 -11.23
N ASP A 85 16.97 -10.36 -12.22
CA ASP A 85 15.89 -11.34 -12.10
C ASP A 85 14.95 -11.05 -10.88
N ASN A 86 15.02 -11.90 -9.87
CA ASN A 86 14.24 -11.77 -8.62
C ASN A 86 15.08 -11.22 -7.47
N LYS A 87 16.11 -10.45 -7.76
CA LYS A 87 17.03 -9.92 -6.75
C LYS A 87 17.17 -8.42 -6.88
N VAL A 88 16.92 -7.72 -5.80
CA VAL A 88 17.17 -6.28 -5.68
C VAL A 88 18.41 -6.07 -4.84
N ARG A 89 19.40 -5.35 -5.39
CA ARG A 89 20.58 -4.88 -4.66
C ARG A 89 20.33 -3.46 -4.20
N TYR A 90 20.63 -3.18 -2.94
CA TYR A 90 20.39 -1.87 -2.34
C TYR A 90 21.45 -1.53 -1.29
N TYR A 91 21.56 -0.25 -0.92
CA TYR A 91 22.34 0.21 0.23
C TYR A 91 21.45 0.23 1.49
N ASP A 92 21.94 -0.34 2.59
CA ASP A 92 21.27 -0.21 3.89
C ASP A 92 21.60 1.17 4.54
N GLU A 93 20.94 1.48 5.67
CA GLU A 93 21.16 2.72 6.45
C GLU A 93 22.62 2.98 6.86
N LYS A 94 23.51 2.03 6.64
CA LYS A 94 24.96 2.11 6.94
C LYS A 94 25.81 2.11 5.68
N ASP A 95 25.22 2.45 4.54
CA ASP A 95 25.85 2.43 3.21
C ASP A 95 26.50 1.08 2.84
N LYS A 96 25.93 -0.02 3.33
CA LYS A 96 26.40 -1.37 2.99
C LYS A 96 25.48 -2.00 1.95
N GLU A 97 26.09 -2.55 0.92
CA GLU A 97 25.35 -3.33 -0.07
C GLU A 97 24.65 -4.53 0.56
N ARG A 98 23.38 -4.68 0.25
CA ARG A 98 22.50 -5.78 0.67
C ARG A 98 21.72 -6.31 -0.50
N ASN A 99 21.09 -7.45 -0.29
CA ASN A 99 20.25 -8.09 -1.28
C ASN A 99 18.87 -8.41 -0.70
N ILE A 100 17.85 -8.10 -1.46
CA ILE A 100 16.48 -8.58 -1.28
C ILE A 100 16.28 -9.67 -2.31
N ASN A 101 15.91 -10.86 -1.89
CA ASN A 101 15.56 -11.97 -2.78
C ASN A 101 14.05 -12.09 -2.82
N MET A 102 13.46 -11.89 -3.99
CA MET A 102 12.02 -12.11 -4.17
C MET A 102 11.73 -13.61 -4.31
N SER A 103 10.56 -14.00 -3.87
CA SER A 103 10.03 -15.34 -4.16
C SER A 103 9.89 -15.54 -5.68
N VAL A 104 9.90 -16.76 -6.15
CA VAL A 104 9.71 -17.09 -7.58
C VAL A 104 8.35 -16.57 -8.07
N THR A 105 7.36 -16.62 -7.20
CA THR A 105 6.05 -16.03 -7.39
C THR A 105 5.85 -14.98 -6.31
N TYR A 106 5.82 -13.72 -6.70
CA TYR A 106 5.54 -12.62 -5.78
C TYR A 106 4.43 -11.74 -6.36
N ASP A 107 3.72 -11.07 -5.47
CA ASP A 107 2.72 -10.07 -5.85
C ASP A 107 3.37 -8.68 -5.81
N MET A 108 3.03 -7.84 -6.78
CA MET A 108 3.52 -6.46 -6.82
C MET A 108 2.37 -5.48 -6.97
N ILE A 109 2.37 -4.46 -6.13
CA ILE A 109 1.48 -3.30 -6.24
C ILE A 109 2.33 -2.08 -6.60
N TYR A 110 1.86 -1.30 -7.56
CA TYR A 110 2.49 -0.07 -8.00
C TYR A 110 1.44 1.06 -8.02
N ASN A 111 1.63 2.06 -7.17
CA ASN A 111 0.69 3.17 -6.97
C ASN A 111 -0.76 2.69 -6.80
N GLY A 112 -0.97 1.74 -5.88
CA GLY A 112 -2.28 1.18 -5.55
C GLY A 112 -2.87 0.21 -6.58
N LYS A 113 -2.13 -0.18 -7.63
CA LYS A 113 -2.59 -1.13 -8.65
C LYS A 113 -1.71 -2.37 -8.69
N ALA A 114 -2.32 -3.53 -8.62
CA ALA A 114 -1.60 -4.78 -8.82
C ALA A 114 -1.04 -4.86 -10.24
N VAL A 115 0.21 -5.23 -10.34
CA VAL A 115 0.96 -5.31 -11.61
C VAL A 115 1.41 -6.72 -11.90
N ASP A 116 1.54 -7.05 -13.20
CA ASP A 116 1.96 -8.37 -13.62
C ASP A 116 3.47 -8.56 -13.36
N HIS A 117 3.82 -9.62 -12.65
CA HIS A 117 5.20 -9.99 -12.32
C HIS A 117 5.84 -10.90 -13.39
N ILE A 118 5.05 -11.41 -14.35
CA ILE A 118 5.48 -12.46 -15.29
C ILE A 118 6.65 -12.02 -16.21
N SER A 119 6.96 -10.73 -16.25
CA SER A 119 7.96 -10.25 -17.20
C SER A 119 9.28 -9.77 -16.59
N GLY A 120 9.49 -9.87 -15.26
CA GLY A 120 10.69 -9.28 -14.62
C GLY A 120 10.77 -7.74 -14.76
N THR A 121 10.16 -7.23 -15.81
CA THR A 121 10.28 -5.85 -16.30
C THR A 121 9.84 -4.77 -15.32
N LYS A 122 9.15 -5.11 -14.23
CA LYS A 122 8.65 -4.07 -13.31
C LYS A 122 9.55 -3.87 -12.10
N LEU A 123 10.15 -4.91 -11.56
CA LEU A 123 11.26 -4.72 -10.61
C LEU A 123 12.44 -4.01 -11.28
N GLU A 124 12.73 -4.30 -12.53
CA GLU A 124 13.79 -3.63 -13.31
C GLU A 124 13.61 -2.12 -13.41
N ARG A 125 12.40 -1.61 -13.19
CA ARG A 125 12.11 -0.17 -13.17
C ARG A 125 12.45 0.50 -11.85
N LEU A 126 12.66 -0.24 -10.75
CA LEU A 126 12.94 0.34 -9.44
C LEU A 126 14.12 1.34 -9.46
N PRO A 127 15.25 1.06 -10.16
CA PRO A 127 16.35 2.01 -10.23
C PRO A 127 16.04 3.29 -11.04
N SER A 128 14.91 3.36 -11.74
CA SER A 128 14.48 4.50 -12.56
C SER A 128 13.31 5.27 -11.95
N LEU A 129 12.92 4.94 -10.72
CA LEU A 129 11.90 5.69 -10.00
C LEU A 129 12.46 7.02 -9.50
N ASP A 130 11.58 7.92 -9.17
CA ASP A 130 11.90 9.23 -8.63
C ASP A 130 10.96 9.51 -7.46
N ASN A 131 11.53 9.67 -6.26
CA ASN A 131 10.79 9.91 -5.02
C ASN A 131 9.78 8.81 -4.69
N ALA A 132 10.26 7.58 -4.46
CA ALA A 132 9.42 6.42 -4.17
C ALA A 132 9.86 5.67 -2.91
N ASP A 133 8.86 5.14 -2.20
CA ASP A 133 9.05 4.12 -1.18
C ASP A 133 8.76 2.74 -1.76
N ILE A 134 9.60 1.77 -1.41
CA ILE A 134 9.47 0.38 -1.85
C ILE A 134 9.43 -0.50 -0.61
N LYS A 135 8.27 -1.05 -0.31
CA LYS A 135 8.04 -1.96 0.82
C LYS A 135 8.06 -3.40 0.34
N PHE A 136 8.91 -4.21 0.92
CA PHE A 136 9.00 -5.66 0.69
C PHE A 136 8.49 -6.41 1.91
N ILE A 137 7.74 -7.49 1.70
CA ILE A 137 7.12 -8.29 2.76
C ILE A 137 7.46 -9.77 2.55
N ASP A 138 8.07 -10.39 3.57
CA ASP A 138 8.32 -11.81 3.72
C ASP A 138 7.37 -12.31 4.84
N ASN A 139 6.33 -13.03 4.47
CA ASN A 139 5.27 -13.46 5.40
C ASN A 139 5.59 -14.73 6.17
N ASN A 140 6.60 -15.48 5.73
CA ASN A 140 6.92 -16.79 6.30
C ASN A 140 8.30 -16.84 6.98
N GLY A 141 9.08 -15.76 6.89
CA GLY A 141 10.39 -15.62 7.52
C GLY A 141 11.51 -16.44 6.86
N ASP A 142 11.31 -16.92 5.63
CA ASP A 142 12.29 -17.75 4.93
C ASP A 142 13.40 -16.94 4.23
N GLY A 143 13.28 -15.61 4.26
CA GLY A 143 14.23 -14.67 3.65
C GLY A 143 13.96 -14.41 2.17
N LYS A 144 12.81 -14.84 1.66
CA LYS A 144 12.32 -14.48 0.32
C LYS A 144 11.04 -13.69 0.46
N TYR A 145 10.97 -12.57 -0.23
CA TYR A 145 9.86 -11.65 -0.14
C TYR A 145 8.77 -12.02 -1.15
N GLU A 146 7.54 -12.20 -0.67
CA GLU A 146 6.38 -12.57 -1.48
C GLU A 146 5.61 -11.38 -2.01
N VAL A 147 5.80 -10.19 -1.42
CA VAL A 147 5.07 -8.98 -1.84
C VAL A 147 6.03 -7.81 -1.96
N ALA A 148 5.84 -7.02 -3.01
CA ALA A 148 6.48 -5.71 -3.19
C ALA A 148 5.41 -4.64 -3.39
N ILE A 149 5.47 -3.55 -2.62
CA ILE A 149 4.56 -2.40 -2.76
C ILE A 149 5.40 -1.18 -3.06
N VAL A 150 5.17 -0.57 -4.20
CA VAL A 150 5.85 0.65 -4.66
C VAL A 150 4.88 1.81 -4.62
N THR A 151 5.27 2.88 -3.95
CA THR A 151 4.51 4.13 -3.87
C THR A 151 5.40 5.27 -4.31
N GLU A 152 5.08 5.90 -5.43
CA GLU A 152 5.74 7.13 -5.89
C GLU A 152 5.00 8.35 -5.35
N TYR A 153 5.74 9.36 -4.95
CA TYR A 153 5.24 10.61 -4.40
C TYR A 153 5.43 11.74 -5.40
N ILE A 154 4.41 12.60 -5.51
CA ILE A 154 4.46 13.82 -6.30
C ILE A 154 4.22 14.99 -5.37
N THR A 155 5.17 15.93 -5.30
CA THR A 155 5.00 17.16 -4.55
C THR A 155 4.28 18.21 -5.37
N ARG A 156 3.17 18.74 -4.85
CA ARG A 156 2.38 19.79 -5.48
C ARG A 156 1.94 20.83 -4.47
N VAL A 157 1.79 22.06 -4.93
CA VAL A 157 1.27 23.15 -4.09
C VAL A 157 -0.23 23.30 -4.34
N VAL A 158 -1.02 23.13 -3.29
CA VAL A 158 -2.48 23.30 -3.38
C VAL A 158 -2.81 24.75 -3.66
N TYR A 159 -3.58 25.00 -4.71
CA TYR A 159 -4.10 26.33 -5.05
C TYR A 159 -5.50 26.54 -4.45
N SER A 160 -6.40 25.57 -4.60
CA SER A 160 -7.73 25.60 -4.03
C SER A 160 -8.29 24.20 -3.83
N VAL A 161 -9.21 24.08 -2.86
CA VAL A 161 -9.98 22.88 -2.59
C VAL A 161 -11.46 23.20 -2.76
N ASN A 162 -12.19 22.35 -3.48
CA ASN A 162 -13.63 22.37 -3.56
C ASN A 162 -14.17 21.05 -3.00
N ALA A 163 -14.52 21.04 -1.73
CA ALA A 163 -14.98 19.83 -1.04
C ALA A 163 -16.35 19.34 -1.55
N GLU A 164 -17.23 20.27 -2.02
CA GLU A 164 -18.55 19.91 -2.56
C GLU A 164 -18.43 19.16 -3.90
N GLU A 165 -17.46 19.53 -4.73
CA GLU A 165 -17.19 18.88 -6.01
C GLU A 165 -16.09 17.80 -5.91
N GLU A 166 -15.57 17.54 -4.73
CA GLU A 166 -14.45 16.61 -4.49
C GLU A 166 -13.26 16.85 -5.42
N LYS A 167 -12.80 18.12 -5.48
CA LYS A 167 -11.70 18.54 -6.37
C LYS A 167 -10.61 19.29 -5.64
N ILE A 168 -9.36 19.04 -6.04
CA ILE A 168 -8.18 19.80 -5.61
C ILE A 168 -7.50 20.39 -6.85
N SER A 169 -7.29 21.69 -6.85
CA SER A 169 -6.47 22.37 -7.86
C SER A 169 -5.08 22.63 -7.30
N PHE A 170 -4.07 22.45 -8.12
CA PHE A 170 -2.68 22.70 -7.76
C PHE A 170 -2.13 23.89 -8.56
N LYS A 171 -1.13 24.58 -8.00
CA LYS A 171 -0.41 25.62 -8.75
C LYS A 171 0.31 24.99 -9.93
N PHE A 172 0.19 25.63 -11.09
CA PHE A 172 0.81 25.24 -12.35
C PHE A 172 0.23 24.00 -13.03
N ASP A 173 -0.79 23.37 -12.48
CA ASP A 173 -1.52 22.31 -13.16
C ASP A 173 -2.68 22.89 -13.96
N GLU A 174 -2.88 22.41 -15.18
CA GLU A 174 -3.99 22.86 -16.05
C GLU A 174 -5.33 22.30 -15.62
N GLN A 175 -5.35 21.12 -15.01
CA GLN A 175 -6.57 20.43 -14.62
C GLN A 175 -6.57 20.11 -13.12
N PRO A 176 -7.71 20.26 -12.45
CA PRO A 176 -7.87 19.84 -11.07
C PRO A 176 -7.82 18.30 -10.96
N LEU A 177 -7.32 17.82 -9.83
CA LEU A 177 -7.49 16.43 -9.43
C LEU A 177 -8.95 16.21 -9.04
N ASN A 178 -9.63 15.32 -9.74
CA ASN A 178 -10.99 14.90 -9.42
C ASN A 178 -10.92 13.64 -8.54
N LEU A 179 -11.59 13.68 -7.39
CA LEU A 179 -11.61 12.61 -6.39
C LEU A 179 -12.91 11.79 -6.44
N ILE A 180 -13.91 12.23 -7.22
CA ILE A 180 -15.17 11.48 -7.40
C ILE A 180 -14.86 10.07 -7.90
N ASP A 181 -15.47 9.08 -7.27
CA ASP A 181 -15.28 7.65 -7.56
C ASP A 181 -13.82 7.14 -7.35
N SER A 182 -13.02 7.91 -6.63
CA SER A 182 -11.65 7.53 -6.25
C SER A 182 -11.57 7.13 -4.78
N TYR A 183 -10.64 6.24 -4.45
CA TYR A 183 -10.26 5.96 -3.07
C TYR A 183 -9.10 6.85 -2.70
N TYR A 184 -9.26 7.65 -1.65
CA TYR A 184 -8.24 8.56 -1.18
C TYR A 184 -8.22 8.67 0.34
N SER A 185 -7.10 9.07 0.87
CA SER A 185 -6.93 9.42 2.27
C SER A 185 -6.07 10.67 2.37
N PHE A 186 -6.43 11.57 3.24
CA PHE A 186 -5.63 12.75 3.53
C PHE A 186 -4.97 12.61 4.89
N PHE A 187 -3.73 13.08 4.96
CA PHE A 187 -2.98 13.14 6.21
C PHE A 187 -2.37 14.53 6.36
N LYS A 188 -2.50 15.08 7.56
CA LYS A 188 -1.87 16.33 7.95
C LYS A 188 -1.10 16.11 9.24
N ASP A 189 0.20 16.39 9.22
CA ASP A 189 1.08 16.16 10.36
C ASP A 189 1.00 14.71 10.90
N GLY A 190 0.90 13.73 10.00
CA GLY A 190 0.79 12.30 10.30
C GLY A 190 -0.58 11.85 10.85
N LYS A 191 -1.59 12.73 10.85
CA LYS A 191 -2.95 12.38 11.27
C LYS A 191 -3.90 12.40 10.09
N ARG A 192 -4.79 11.41 10.03
CA ARG A 192 -5.86 11.39 9.03
C ARG A 192 -6.73 12.64 9.18
N THR A 193 -7.08 13.24 8.06
CA THR A 193 -7.86 14.47 7.98
C THR A 193 -8.88 14.40 6.84
N GLU A 194 -9.83 15.32 6.80
CA GLU A 194 -10.83 15.40 5.74
C GLU A 194 -10.41 16.41 4.66
N LEU A 195 -11.06 16.32 3.48
CA LEU A 195 -10.74 17.15 2.33
C LEU A 195 -10.91 18.66 2.61
N ASP A 196 -11.92 19.05 3.39
CA ASP A 196 -12.22 20.42 3.76
C ASP A 196 -11.21 21.03 4.74
N GLU A 197 -10.39 20.21 5.38
CA GLU A 197 -9.29 20.64 6.27
C GLU A 197 -7.99 20.90 5.52
N ILE A 198 -7.92 20.57 4.21
CA ILE A 198 -6.77 20.87 3.35
C ILE A 198 -6.79 22.35 2.97
N ASN A 199 -5.74 23.06 3.31
CA ASN A 199 -5.62 24.50 3.04
C ASN A 199 -4.69 24.76 1.85
N PRO A 200 -5.00 25.80 1.04
CA PRO A 200 -4.05 26.34 0.07
C PRO A 200 -2.74 26.77 0.73
N GLY A 201 -1.60 26.52 0.06
CA GLY A 201 -0.28 26.85 0.56
C GLY A 201 0.68 27.38 -0.50
#